data_33b663fee46afa4b181509df6fb12b07
#
_entry.id   33b663fee46afa4b181509df6fb12b07
#
_cell.length_a   1.000
_cell.length_b   1.000
_cell.length_c   1.000
_cell.angle_alpha   90.00
_cell.angle_beta   90.00
_cell.angle_gamma   90.00
#
_symmetry.space_group_name_H-M   'P 1'
#
loop_
_entity.id
_entity.type
_entity.pdbx_description
1 polymer ?
#
loop_
_entity_poly.entity_id
_entity_poly.type
_entity_poly.pdbx_seq_one_letter_code
_entity_poly.pdbx_strand_id
1 'polypeptide(L)'
;RGLGDVYKRQLKYIFLLAGALSLASCESWLDEDPQYTINTKTQFSTVENAKQALMGCYGYMSADNAYGQAWQEVTFGYCGFGWSQTNGSSTDLLVSMDGGIDETINTMAWRGMYKVIGETNAFIANIADSPLESADKLPMEAAARFLRALAYYNLAVTYGDVPLKTTPSAHDGVAVPRSPKNEVFELVRTDWEFAYENLPEKDDDGFATKWAAKAYLGKLYHTLGCQGDNTAWEKAKACFDEVMPKYRLADKFSDLFVDYVQGSPESIFQLNFALAGSTTRNRGSWLVAPNGSCNGQAWDRIRASKALYDYFWATYPGDPRIESTFLTYWKSYAGVGKGEKPKEEPIASARDTVYAYPYFTYTIEGEEKPAGWKKPKLYVGRIPYEKLADPASPKAEELYAMIADTATATPAEKGYLKGLLSLLENATKKPSTNTKSWPYFKKPWDPEQSGNNSHKNLILYRYADMLLMAADVYNELGQTDKAITLANEVLKRARQSGNASQPADWKSGLSKEQVREKIYFERIFEGAGEPEMYQKMRLRGTELLKKAFEVNNGHGIIQESVANNPKGNGNWGERIFNDGNLNDENFLKKNLLLPVPKDEIDTNSALDYSDNNYGYTN
;
A
#
# COMPACT_ATOMS: atom_id res chain seq x y z
N ARG A 1 65.79 60.12 28.59
CA ARG A 1 65.82 58.62 28.76
C ARG A 1 64.91 58.26 29.94
N GLY A 2 63.74 57.74 29.73
CA GLY A 2 63.05 57.23 30.89
C GLY A 2 61.58 56.79 30.73
N LEU A 3 60.82 57.37 29.87
CA LEU A 3 59.38 56.99 29.80
C LEU A 3 59.05 55.88 28.80
N GLY A 4 59.84 55.65 27.78
CA GLY A 4 59.62 54.61 26.79
C GLY A 4 59.87 53.17 27.26
N ASP A 5 60.79 53.01 28.24
CA ASP A 5 61.16 51.65 28.74
C ASP A 5 60.18 51.12 29.79
N VAL A 6 59.51 52.02 30.51
CA VAL A 6 58.46 51.63 31.48
C VAL A 6 57.19 51.14 30.75
N TYR A 7 56.81 51.82 29.69
CA TYR A 7 55.67 51.42 28.87
C TYR A 7 55.90 50.09 28.15
N LYS A 8 57.11 49.84 27.67
CA LYS A 8 57.43 48.54 27.03
C LYS A 8 57.46 47.39 28.02
N ARG A 9 57.88 47.63 29.27
CA ARG A 9 57.80 46.60 30.33
C ARG A 9 56.31 46.34 30.74
N GLN A 10 55.52 47.38 30.92
CA GLN A 10 54.11 47.23 31.24
C GLN A 10 53.34 46.51 30.14
N LEU A 11 53.56 46.82 28.87
CA LEU A 11 52.93 46.07 27.76
C LEU A 11 53.34 44.59 27.76
N LYS A 12 54.59 44.23 28.05
CA LYS A 12 55.03 42.84 28.16
C LYS A 12 54.28 42.06 29.27
N TYR A 13 54.05 42.70 30.41
CA TYR A 13 53.34 42.07 31.51
C TYR A 13 51.84 41.99 31.24
N ILE A 14 51.26 42.94 30.52
CA ILE A 14 49.84 42.90 30.07
C ILE A 14 49.66 41.78 29.05
N PHE A 15 50.57 41.59 28.09
CA PHE A 15 50.50 40.47 27.13
C PHE A 15 50.75 39.10 27.81
N LEU A 16 51.60 39.01 28.82
CA LEU A 16 51.81 37.81 29.61
C LEU A 16 50.62 37.47 30.49
N LEU A 17 49.93 38.47 31.08
CA LEU A 17 48.71 38.28 31.87
C LEU A 17 47.53 37.92 30.99
N ALA A 18 47.39 38.55 29.80
CA ALA A 18 46.38 38.21 28.81
C ALA A 18 46.58 36.79 28.22
N GLY A 19 47.83 36.38 27.99
CA GLY A 19 48.17 35.02 27.57
C GLY A 19 47.95 33.96 28.65
N ALA A 20 48.13 34.30 29.94
CA ALA A 20 47.85 33.40 31.05
C ALA A 20 46.34 33.27 31.33
N LEU A 21 45.56 34.30 31.09
CA LEU A 21 44.08 34.28 31.21
C LEU A 21 43.41 33.51 30.04
N SER A 22 44.04 33.46 28.85
CA SER A 22 43.55 32.66 27.75
C SER A 22 43.83 31.16 27.87
N LEU A 23 44.73 30.73 28.75
CA LEU A 23 45.01 29.31 29.05
C LEU A 23 44.20 28.76 30.22
N ALA A 24 43.43 29.61 30.92
CA ALA A 24 42.50 29.24 31.96
C ALA A 24 41.04 29.31 31.47
N SER A 25 40.81 29.13 30.15
CA SER A 25 39.49 28.89 29.59
C SER A 25 39.03 27.52 30.09
N CYS A 26 38.20 27.51 31.10
CA CYS A 26 37.49 26.31 31.52
C CYS A 26 36.67 25.81 30.32
N GLU A 27 37.01 24.66 29.77
CA GLU A 27 36.24 23.96 28.76
C GLU A 27 34.75 23.83 29.18
N SER A 28 34.51 23.73 30.50
CA SER A 28 33.14 23.65 31.07
C SER A 28 32.33 24.96 31.03
N TRP A 29 32.93 26.13 30.67
CA TRP A 29 32.19 27.39 30.55
C TRP A 29 31.67 27.64 29.13
N LEU A 30 32.17 26.87 28.17
CA LEU A 30 31.69 26.83 26.76
C LEU A 30 30.77 25.67 26.52
N ASP A 31 30.57 24.75 27.43
CA ASP A 31 29.49 23.79 27.43
C ASP A 31 28.22 24.54 27.82
N GLU A 32 27.60 25.21 26.84
CA GLU A 32 26.21 25.54 26.92
C GLU A 32 25.45 24.21 27.04
N ASP A 33 24.99 23.91 28.26
CA ASP A 33 23.98 22.90 28.47
C ASP A 33 22.68 23.54 27.98
N PRO A 34 22.22 23.32 26.73
CA PRO A 34 21.07 24.00 26.19
C PRO A 34 19.85 23.45 26.89
N GLN A 35 19.40 24.16 27.93
CA GLN A 35 18.23 23.80 28.73
C GLN A 35 16.92 23.65 27.92
N TYR A 36 16.98 23.93 26.61
CA TYR A 36 15.85 23.90 25.69
C TYR A 36 16.10 23.05 24.41
N THR A 37 17.28 22.48 24.22
CA THR A 37 17.51 21.51 23.13
C THR A 37 17.45 20.10 23.68
N ILE A 38 16.52 19.31 23.16
CA ILE A 38 16.45 17.88 23.47
C ILE A 38 17.71 17.23 22.90
N ASN A 39 18.67 16.88 23.74
CA ASN A 39 19.81 16.06 23.38
C ASN A 39 19.50 14.59 23.72
N THR A 40 20.33 13.66 23.21
CA THR A 40 20.10 12.22 23.39
C THR A 40 20.00 11.81 24.86
N LYS A 41 20.75 12.46 25.77
CA LYS A 41 20.71 12.15 27.21
C LYS A 41 19.40 12.62 27.84
N THR A 42 18.90 13.81 27.49
CA THR A 42 17.62 14.34 28.01
C THR A 42 16.42 13.61 27.40
N GLN A 43 16.53 13.15 26.15
CA GLN A 43 15.47 12.43 25.44
C GLN A 43 15.11 11.10 26.10
N PHE A 44 16.07 10.39 26.69
CA PHE A 44 15.85 9.10 27.35
C PHE A 44 15.91 9.17 28.88
N SER A 45 15.80 10.38 29.47
CA SER A 45 15.86 10.57 30.92
C SER A 45 14.52 10.34 31.64
N THR A 46 13.39 10.40 30.91
CA THR A 46 12.04 10.18 31.44
C THR A 46 11.24 9.27 30.49
N VAL A 47 10.25 8.57 31.05
CA VAL A 47 9.34 7.70 30.28
C VAL A 47 8.62 8.50 29.18
N GLU A 48 8.15 9.71 29.50
CA GLU A 48 7.43 10.56 28.54
C GLU A 48 8.32 10.96 27.36
N ASN A 49 9.55 11.39 27.61
CA ASN A 49 10.48 11.75 26.54
C ASN A 49 10.88 10.54 25.70
N ALA A 50 11.10 9.38 26.32
CA ALA A 50 11.38 8.13 25.60
C ALA A 50 10.19 7.68 24.73
N LYS A 51 8.94 7.83 25.22
CA LYS A 51 7.73 7.59 24.41
C LYS A 51 7.66 8.53 23.20
N GLN A 52 7.98 9.80 23.35
CA GLN A 52 8.04 10.74 22.23
C GLN A 52 9.08 10.33 21.18
N ALA A 53 10.25 9.84 21.62
CA ALA A 53 11.25 9.29 20.71
C ALA A 53 10.74 8.05 19.98
N LEU A 54 10.02 7.15 20.66
CA LEU A 54 9.37 5.99 20.06
C LEU A 54 8.31 6.41 19.03
N MET A 55 7.49 7.40 19.34
CA MET A 55 6.52 7.97 18.39
C MET A 55 7.22 8.51 17.12
N GLY A 56 8.45 9.02 17.25
CA GLY A 56 9.31 9.37 16.12
C GLY A 56 9.60 8.18 15.21
N CYS A 57 9.87 6.99 15.76
CA CYS A 57 10.07 5.77 14.98
C CYS A 57 8.82 5.38 14.18
N TYR A 58 7.62 5.46 14.80
CA TYR A 58 6.33 5.29 14.10
C TYR A 58 6.11 6.38 13.05
N GLY A 59 6.54 7.62 13.32
CA GLY A 59 6.50 8.72 12.37
C GLY A 59 7.29 8.44 11.11
N TYR A 60 8.48 7.83 11.22
CA TYR A 60 9.25 7.43 10.03
C TYR A 60 8.59 6.29 9.25
N MET A 61 7.92 5.34 9.92
CA MET A 61 7.12 4.32 9.23
C MET A 61 5.96 4.95 8.45
N SER A 62 5.40 6.05 8.94
CA SER A 62 4.29 6.81 8.32
C SER A 62 4.77 7.93 7.37
N ALA A 63 6.07 8.09 7.15
CA ALA A 63 6.63 9.13 6.27
C ALA A 63 6.40 8.84 4.78
N ASP A 64 6.54 9.88 3.93
CA ASP A 64 6.34 9.78 2.47
C ASP A 64 7.19 8.70 1.80
N ASN A 65 8.43 8.49 2.24
CA ASN A 65 9.31 7.45 1.71
C ASN A 65 8.94 6.04 2.18
N ALA A 66 8.09 5.91 3.17
CA ALA A 66 7.58 4.64 3.68
C ALA A 66 6.08 4.51 3.37
N TYR A 67 5.26 4.17 4.36
CA TYR A 67 3.81 3.95 4.16
C TYR A 67 3.01 5.23 3.92
N GLY A 68 3.59 6.42 4.09
CA GLY A 68 2.92 7.68 3.72
C GLY A 68 2.63 7.78 2.22
N GLN A 69 3.53 7.31 1.36
CA GLN A 69 3.37 7.31 -0.10
C GLN A 69 4.10 6.17 -0.79
N ALA A 70 5.46 6.16 -0.74
CA ALA A 70 6.28 5.36 -1.64
C ALA A 70 5.99 3.86 -1.52
N TRP A 71 5.84 3.34 -0.31
CA TRP A 71 5.51 1.94 -0.10
C TRP A 71 4.11 1.58 -0.60
N GLN A 72 3.12 2.45 -0.43
CA GLN A 72 1.79 2.25 -0.99
C GLN A 72 1.85 2.23 -2.53
N GLU A 73 2.56 3.18 -3.13
CA GLU A 73 2.71 3.28 -4.58
C GLU A 73 3.37 2.02 -5.17
N VAL A 74 4.43 1.53 -4.53
CA VAL A 74 5.09 0.27 -4.90
C VAL A 74 4.12 -0.90 -4.80
N THR A 75 3.37 -1.03 -3.72
CA THR A 75 2.46 -2.17 -3.51
C THR A 75 1.26 -2.16 -4.44
N PHE A 76 0.74 -1.00 -4.81
CA PHE A 76 -0.36 -0.88 -5.78
C PHE A 76 0.14 -0.97 -7.22
N GLY A 77 1.20 -0.24 -7.56
CA GLY A 77 1.70 -0.14 -8.93
C GLY A 77 2.29 -1.46 -9.43
N TYR A 78 3.16 -2.07 -8.65
CA TYR A 78 3.89 -3.27 -9.06
C TYR A 78 3.13 -4.58 -8.86
N CYS A 79 1.96 -4.56 -8.28
CA CYS A 79 1.25 -5.80 -7.99
C CYS A 79 0.84 -6.59 -9.24
N GLY A 80 0.63 -5.92 -10.38
CA GLY A 80 0.11 -6.50 -11.60
C GLY A 80 -1.35 -6.15 -11.86
N PHE A 81 -2.06 -5.63 -10.85
CA PHE A 81 -3.44 -5.17 -10.95
C PHE A 81 -3.60 -3.65 -10.79
N GLY A 82 -2.49 -2.95 -10.61
CA GLY A 82 -2.44 -1.50 -10.73
C GLY A 82 -2.26 -1.08 -12.19
N TRP A 83 -2.78 0.09 -12.55
CA TRP A 83 -2.57 0.70 -13.84
C TRP A 83 -2.31 2.20 -13.66
N SER A 84 -1.35 2.77 -14.40
CA SER A 84 -1.02 4.19 -14.37
C SER A 84 -1.43 4.90 -15.64
N GLN A 85 -1.88 6.15 -15.49
CA GLN A 85 -2.32 6.97 -16.61
C GLN A 85 -1.17 7.69 -17.33
N THR A 86 -0.08 7.98 -16.63
CA THR A 86 0.97 8.87 -17.13
C THR A 86 2.05 8.12 -17.89
N ASN A 87 2.39 8.60 -19.09
CA ASN A 87 3.47 8.06 -19.90
C ASN A 87 4.83 8.58 -19.46
N GLY A 88 5.80 7.68 -19.33
CA GLY A 88 7.21 8.03 -19.17
C GLY A 88 7.60 8.52 -17.78
N SER A 89 6.75 8.33 -16.76
CA SER A 89 7.17 8.44 -15.38
C SER A 89 7.69 7.08 -14.88
N SER A 90 8.53 7.10 -13.85
CA SER A 90 9.07 5.90 -13.23
C SER A 90 7.98 4.90 -12.82
N THR A 91 6.82 5.38 -12.39
CA THR A 91 5.70 4.53 -12.00
C THR A 91 5.08 3.77 -13.18
N ASP A 92 5.11 4.34 -14.39
CA ASP A 92 4.54 3.66 -15.56
C ASP A 92 5.35 2.43 -15.95
N LEU A 93 6.68 2.51 -15.85
CA LEU A 93 7.57 1.38 -16.09
C LEU A 93 7.36 0.27 -15.06
N LEU A 94 7.08 0.63 -13.82
CA LEU A 94 6.83 -0.31 -12.75
C LEU A 94 5.49 -1.03 -12.91
N VAL A 95 4.44 -0.29 -13.25
CA VAL A 95 3.12 -0.86 -13.58
C VAL A 95 3.23 -1.80 -14.78
N SER A 96 4.12 -1.47 -15.73
CA SER A 96 4.38 -2.27 -16.91
C SER A 96 5.31 -3.47 -16.68
N MET A 97 5.73 -3.76 -15.46
CA MET A 97 6.69 -4.82 -15.13
C MET A 97 8.04 -4.70 -15.88
N ASP A 98 8.35 -3.50 -16.35
CA ASP A 98 9.55 -3.18 -17.12
C ASP A 98 10.42 -2.12 -16.43
N GLY A 99 10.23 -1.97 -15.12
CA GLY A 99 11.00 -1.05 -14.28
C GLY A 99 12.47 -1.44 -14.22
N GLY A 100 13.34 -0.43 -14.22
CA GLY A 100 14.77 -0.56 -14.04
C GLY A 100 15.22 -0.36 -12.59
N ILE A 101 16.53 -0.36 -12.41
CA ILE A 101 17.18 -0.14 -11.10
C ILE A 101 17.16 1.34 -10.67
N ASP A 102 16.89 2.27 -11.59
CA ASP A 102 16.92 3.72 -11.41
C ASP A 102 15.52 4.33 -11.12
N GLU A 103 14.55 3.50 -10.83
CA GLU A 103 13.18 3.95 -10.52
C GLU A 103 13.10 4.74 -9.21
N THR A 104 12.78 6.01 -9.32
CA THR A 104 12.74 6.94 -8.18
C THR A 104 11.84 6.45 -7.03
N ILE A 105 10.66 5.92 -7.35
CA ILE A 105 9.72 5.48 -6.30
C ILE A 105 10.22 4.22 -5.59
N ASN A 106 10.91 3.33 -6.30
CA ASN A 106 11.58 2.17 -5.72
C ASN A 106 12.69 2.59 -4.76
N THR A 107 13.53 3.56 -5.19
CA THR A 107 14.58 4.16 -4.37
C THR A 107 14.00 4.81 -3.10
N MET A 108 12.90 5.55 -3.22
CA MET A 108 12.25 6.17 -2.06
C MET A 108 11.74 5.11 -1.07
N ALA A 109 11.08 4.06 -1.56
CA ALA A 109 10.55 2.98 -0.72
C ALA A 109 11.68 2.23 0.03
N TRP A 110 12.77 1.90 -0.65
CA TRP A 110 13.97 1.31 -0.05
C TRP A 110 14.55 2.19 1.05
N ARG A 111 14.84 3.45 0.74
CA ARG A 111 15.37 4.42 1.70
C ARG A 111 14.45 4.63 2.90
N GLY A 112 13.14 4.63 2.67
CA GLY A 112 12.15 4.75 3.74
C GLY A 112 12.25 3.63 4.77
N MET A 113 12.34 2.38 4.33
CA MET A 113 12.49 1.22 5.22
C MET A 113 13.83 1.26 5.96
N TYR A 114 14.94 1.60 5.28
CA TYR A 114 16.24 1.75 5.95
C TYR A 114 16.29 2.94 6.92
N LYS A 115 15.52 4.00 6.66
CA LYS A 115 15.39 5.10 7.65
C LYS A 115 14.70 4.61 8.92
N VAL A 116 13.64 3.83 8.81
CA VAL A 116 12.99 3.19 9.98
C VAL A 116 13.98 2.30 10.73
N ILE A 117 14.75 1.47 10.02
CA ILE A 117 15.76 0.59 10.63
C ILE A 117 16.81 1.41 11.39
N GLY A 118 17.34 2.47 10.78
CA GLY A 118 18.35 3.32 11.41
C GLY A 118 17.83 3.98 12.70
N GLU A 119 16.61 4.52 12.65
CA GLU A 119 16.01 5.19 13.81
C GLU A 119 15.63 4.19 14.92
N THR A 120 15.12 3.02 14.56
CA THR A 120 14.82 1.96 15.55
C THR A 120 16.10 1.39 16.16
N ASN A 121 17.19 1.21 15.40
CA ASN A 121 18.49 0.82 15.93
C ASN A 121 19.02 1.87 16.93
N ALA A 122 18.94 3.16 16.59
CA ALA A 122 19.31 4.24 17.48
C ALA A 122 18.45 4.26 18.75
N PHE A 123 17.14 4.10 18.62
CA PHE A 123 16.23 4.01 19.76
C PHE A 123 16.59 2.84 20.69
N ILE A 124 16.77 1.63 20.13
CA ILE A 124 17.11 0.42 20.91
C ILE A 124 18.42 0.60 21.68
N ALA A 125 19.45 1.17 21.04
CA ALA A 125 20.72 1.45 21.71
C ALA A 125 20.55 2.45 22.86
N ASN A 126 19.87 3.56 22.62
CA ASN A 126 19.70 4.62 23.62
C ASN A 126 18.78 4.24 24.78
N ILE A 127 17.69 3.47 24.54
CA ILE A 127 16.78 3.04 25.61
C ILE A 127 17.47 2.02 26.52
N ALA A 128 18.34 1.17 25.99
CA ALA A 128 19.13 0.22 26.78
C ALA A 128 20.02 0.95 27.80
N ASP A 129 20.67 2.04 27.39
CA ASP A 129 21.58 2.85 28.21
C ASP A 129 20.87 3.89 29.10
N SER A 130 19.54 4.01 29.00
CA SER A 130 18.76 5.00 29.74
C SER A 130 18.68 4.67 31.25
N PRO A 131 18.45 5.68 32.11
CA PRO A 131 18.29 5.46 33.56
C PRO A 131 16.91 4.90 33.95
N LEU A 132 16.02 4.63 33.00
CA LEU A 132 14.67 4.15 33.24
C LEU A 132 14.65 2.74 33.83
N GLU A 133 13.62 2.41 34.58
CA GLU A 133 13.39 1.05 35.09
C GLU A 133 13.09 0.06 33.95
N SER A 134 13.47 -1.21 34.15
CA SER A 134 13.25 -2.26 33.15
C SER A 134 11.78 -2.42 32.75
N ALA A 135 10.85 -2.23 33.69
CA ALA A 135 9.42 -2.30 33.43
C ALA A 135 8.94 -1.26 32.40
N ASP A 136 9.58 -0.10 32.34
CA ASP A 136 9.29 0.96 31.38
C ASP A 136 10.07 0.79 30.09
N LYS A 137 11.33 0.32 30.16
CA LYS A 137 12.21 0.13 29.00
C LYS A 137 11.73 -0.97 28.06
N LEU A 138 11.44 -2.15 28.61
CA LEU A 138 11.19 -3.36 27.83
C LEU A 138 10.02 -3.22 26.85
N PRO A 139 8.85 -2.65 27.22
CA PRO A 139 7.77 -2.43 26.27
C PRO A 139 8.14 -1.46 25.13
N MET A 140 8.91 -0.41 25.43
CA MET A 140 9.32 0.58 24.43
C MET A 140 10.38 0.00 23.48
N GLU A 141 11.35 -0.75 24.00
CA GLU A 141 12.30 -1.50 23.17
C GLU A 141 11.57 -2.52 22.28
N ALA A 142 10.61 -3.24 22.83
CA ALA A 142 9.81 -4.21 22.12
C ALA A 142 9.01 -3.59 20.98
N ALA A 143 8.46 -2.40 21.16
CA ALA A 143 7.78 -1.66 20.11
C ALA A 143 8.74 -1.19 19.00
N ALA A 144 9.95 -0.75 19.35
CA ALA A 144 10.98 -0.39 18.38
C ALA A 144 11.47 -1.61 17.59
N ARG A 145 11.70 -2.75 18.26
CA ARG A 145 12.06 -4.03 17.62
C ARG A 145 10.95 -4.52 16.69
N PHE A 146 9.69 -4.38 17.10
CA PHE A 146 8.56 -4.72 16.23
C PHE A 146 8.60 -3.94 14.91
N LEU A 147 8.86 -2.64 14.95
CA LEU A 147 8.96 -1.80 13.74
C LEU A 147 10.19 -2.17 12.89
N ARG A 148 11.34 -2.45 13.53
CA ARG A 148 12.54 -2.88 12.82
C ARG A 148 12.31 -4.19 12.08
N ALA A 149 11.71 -5.15 12.74
CA ALA A 149 11.33 -6.41 12.14
C ALA A 149 10.33 -6.24 10.98
N LEU A 150 9.34 -5.35 11.12
CA LEU A 150 8.40 -5.04 10.04
C LEU A 150 9.11 -4.44 8.82
N ALA A 151 10.03 -3.51 9.03
CA ALA A 151 10.80 -2.93 7.94
C ALA A 151 11.68 -3.98 7.25
N TYR A 152 12.38 -4.82 7.99
CA TYR A 152 13.19 -5.91 7.43
C TYR A 152 12.35 -6.99 6.74
N TYR A 153 11.21 -7.37 7.31
CA TYR A 153 10.28 -8.29 6.67
C TYR A 153 9.85 -7.75 5.29
N ASN A 154 9.42 -6.50 5.24
CA ASN A 154 9.03 -5.83 4.01
C ASN A 154 10.17 -5.83 2.97
N LEU A 155 11.37 -5.48 3.39
CA LEU A 155 12.55 -5.51 2.51
C LEU A 155 12.83 -6.92 2.00
N ALA A 156 12.88 -7.91 2.88
CA ALA A 156 13.24 -9.28 2.52
C ALA A 156 12.22 -9.95 1.58
N VAL A 157 10.91 -9.73 1.79
CA VAL A 157 9.87 -10.28 0.90
C VAL A 157 9.75 -9.56 -0.43
N THR A 158 10.27 -8.32 -0.52
CA THR A 158 10.17 -7.49 -1.73
C THR A 158 11.45 -7.50 -2.56
N TYR A 159 12.62 -7.49 -1.90
CA TYR A 159 13.93 -7.38 -2.55
C TYR A 159 14.82 -8.62 -2.36
N GLY A 160 14.40 -9.59 -1.56
CA GLY A 160 15.21 -10.77 -1.25
C GLY A 160 16.33 -10.47 -0.27
N ASP A 161 17.57 -10.75 -0.68
CA ASP A 161 18.76 -10.46 0.13
C ASP A 161 18.97 -8.96 0.25
N VAL A 162 19.27 -8.46 1.45
CA VAL A 162 19.40 -7.02 1.73
C VAL A 162 20.50 -6.77 2.77
N PRO A 163 21.14 -5.58 2.80
CA PRO A 163 22.09 -5.22 3.84
C PRO A 163 21.48 -5.31 5.25
N LEU A 164 22.08 -6.10 6.13
CA LEU A 164 21.61 -6.31 7.50
C LEU A 164 22.38 -5.41 8.47
N LYS A 165 21.69 -4.39 8.98
CA LYS A 165 22.21 -3.38 9.92
C LYS A 165 21.46 -3.48 11.25
N THR A 166 22.18 -3.73 12.34
CA THR A 166 21.58 -3.94 13.67
C THR A 166 22.06 -2.94 14.71
N THR A 167 23.00 -2.06 14.33
CA THR A 167 23.52 -0.99 15.17
C THR A 167 23.17 0.39 14.58
N PRO A 168 23.33 1.48 15.35
CA PRO A 168 23.15 2.82 14.82
C PRO A 168 24.04 3.09 13.59
N SER A 169 23.53 3.81 12.59
CA SER A 169 24.21 4.05 11.31
C SER A 169 25.61 4.64 11.40
N ALA A 170 25.91 5.37 12.49
CA ALA A 170 27.24 5.88 12.75
C ALA A 170 28.30 4.78 13.00
N HIS A 171 27.86 3.58 13.33
CA HIS A 171 28.73 2.44 13.68
C HIS A 171 28.88 1.45 12.51
N ASP A 172 27.82 1.23 11.72
CA ASP A 172 27.83 0.21 10.66
C ASP A 172 28.52 0.69 9.37
N GLY A 173 28.68 2.00 9.20
CA GLY A 173 29.19 2.57 7.95
C GLY A 173 28.25 2.38 6.76
N VAL A 174 28.79 2.58 5.55
CA VAL A 174 28.04 2.48 4.28
C VAL A 174 28.35 1.22 3.49
N ALA A 175 29.45 0.52 3.79
CA ALA A 175 29.94 -0.65 3.07
C ALA A 175 29.44 -1.95 3.72
N VAL A 176 28.15 -2.24 3.57
CA VAL A 176 27.52 -3.46 4.12
C VAL A 176 26.99 -4.31 2.97
N PRO A 177 27.50 -5.56 2.79
CA PRO A 177 27.01 -6.43 1.73
C PRO A 177 25.55 -6.87 2.00
N ARG A 178 24.90 -7.41 0.98
CA ARG A 178 23.61 -8.07 1.13
C ARG A 178 23.78 -9.34 1.97
N SER A 179 23.00 -9.46 3.02
CA SER A 179 22.87 -10.69 3.78
C SER A 179 21.80 -11.58 3.15
N PRO A 180 21.99 -12.90 3.15
CA PRO A 180 20.94 -13.83 2.72
C PRO A 180 19.62 -13.56 3.43
N LYS A 181 18.51 -13.56 2.68
CA LYS A 181 17.18 -13.26 3.25
C LYS A 181 16.81 -14.12 4.46
N ASN A 182 17.36 -15.35 4.57
CA ASN A 182 17.11 -16.21 5.70
C ASN A 182 17.75 -15.67 7.00
N GLU A 183 18.90 -15.01 6.91
CA GLU A 183 19.51 -14.30 8.05
C GLU A 183 18.69 -13.08 8.45
N VAL A 184 18.15 -12.37 7.47
CA VAL A 184 17.23 -11.25 7.72
C VAL A 184 15.97 -11.75 8.42
N PHE A 185 15.39 -12.85 7.97
CA PHE A 185 14.21 -13.46 8.62
C PHE A 185 14.52 -13.98 10.03
N GLU A 186 15.74 -14.38 10.29
CA GLU A 186 16.15 -14.78 11.65
C GLU A 186 16.16 -13.57 12.61
N LEU A 187 16.65 -12.40 12.17
CA LEU A 187 16.51 -11.16 12.94
C LEU A 187 15.03 -10.79 13.14
N VAL A 188 14.23 -10.86 12.08
CA VAL A 188 12.79 -10.57 12.12
C VAL A 188 12.10 -11.48 13.14
N ARG A 189 12.40 -12.78 13.13
CA ARG A 189 11.89 -13.76 14.10
C ARG A 189 12.24 -13.36 15.53
N THR A 190 13.52 -13.11 15.78
CA THR A 190 14.04 -12.76 17.11
C THR A 190 13.40 -11.48 17.65
N ASP A 191 13.27 -10.45 16.81
CA ASP A 191 12.68 -9.19 17.20
C ASP A 191 11.16 -9.31 17.47
N TRP A 192 10.42 -10.09 16.68
CA TRP A 192 9.00 -10.31 16.95
C TRP A 192 8.74 -11.27 18.12
N GLU A 193 9.63 -12.22 18.39
CA GLU A 193 9.57 -13.03 19.62
C GLU A 193 9.79 -12.17 20.86
N PHE A 194 10.82 -11.30 20.84
CA PHE A 194 11.03 -10.32 21.91
C PHE A 194 9.83 -9.39 22.09
N ALA A 195 9.26 -8.92 20.98
CA ALA A 195 8.06 -8.08 20.98
C ALA A 195 6.85 -8.82 21.58
N TYR A 196 6.64 -10.09 21.23
CA TYR A 196 5.57 -10.89 21.82
C TYR A 196 5.71 -11.07 23.34
N GLU A 197 6.93 -11.24 23.83
CA GLU A 197 7.20 -11.42 25.26
C GLU A 197 7.02 -10.14 26.07
N ASN A 198 7.34 -8.98 25.49
CA ASN A 198 7.49 -7.73 26.25
C ASN A 198 6.45 -6.64 25.92
N LEU A 199 5.65 -6.79 24.84
CA LEU A 199 4.57 -5.84 24.55
C LEU A 199 3.33 -6.11 25.41
N PRO A 200 2.52 -5.07 25.72
CA PRO A 200 1.24 -5.22 26.39
C PRO A 200 0.21 -5.93 25.49
N GLU A 201 -0.83 -6.49 26.12
CA GLU A 201 -1.96 -7.09 25.38
C GLU A 201 -2.80 -6.06 24.64
N LYS A 202 -2.88 -4.84 25.17
CA LYS A 202 -3.59 -3.69 24.62
C LYS A 202 -2.71 -2.47 24.73
N ASP A 203 -2.83 -1.57 23.79
CA ASP A 203 -2.15 -0.29 23.79
C ASP A 203 -3.12 0.82 23.37
N ASP A 204 -3.24 1.86 24.19
CA ASP A 204 -4.13 2.99 23.95
C ASP A 204 -3.43 4.12 23.18
N ASP A 205 -2.08 4.11 23.12
CA ASP A 205 -1.28 5.08 22.40
C ASP A 205 -1.15 4.74 20.88
N GLY A 206 -1.62 3.56 20.48
CA GLY A 206 -1.60 3.08 19.08
C GLY A 206 -0.30 2.39 18.71
N PHE A 207 0.50 1.96 19.68
CA PHE A 207 1.68 1.13 19.45
C PHE A 207 1.30 -0.33 19.18
N ALA A 208 2.25 -1.12 18.73
CA ALA A 208 2.05 -2.55 18.52
C ALA A 208 1.73 -3.28 19.84
N THR A 209 0.91 -4.30 19.76
CA THR A 209 0.55 -5.17 20.89
C THR A 209 1.25 -6.51 20.79
N LYS A 210 1.31 -7.27 21.90
CA LYS A 210 1.85 -8.63 21.86
C LYS A 210 1.13 -9.54 20.86
N TRP A 211 -0.19 -9.36 20.70
CA TRP A 211 -0.98 -10.16 19.77
C TRP A 211 -0.68 -9.80 18.30
N ALA A 212 -0.37 -8.53 18.03
CA ALA A 212 0.16 -8.12 16.74
C ALA A 212 1.50 -8.81 16.45
N ALA A 213 2.44 -8.79 17.41
CA ALA A 213 3.73 -9.47 17.26
C ALA A 213 3.57 -10.97 17.01
N LYS A 214 2.67 -11.66 17.72
CA LYS A 214 2.38 -13.08 17.51
C LYS A 214 1.77 -13.36 16.13
N ALA A 215 0.85 -12.49 15.68
CA ALA A 215 0.27 -12.62 14.34
C ALA A 215 1.32 -12.45 13.24
N TYR A 216 2.24 -11.50 13.41
CA TYR A 216 3.37 -11.32 12.49
C TYR A 216 4.39 -12.46 12.51
N LEU A 217 4.62 -13.10 13.66
CA LEU A 217 5.37 -14.36 13.72
C LEU A 217 4.68 -15.45 12.90
N GLY A 218 3.36 -15.59 13.01
CA GLY A 218 2.58 -16.51 12.18
C GLY A 218 2.73 -16.19 10.69
N LYS A 219 2.71 -14.91 10.32
CA LYS A 219 2.93 -14.43 8.95
C LYS A 219 4.34 -14.76 8.44
N LEU A 220 5.37 -14.60 9.28
CA LEU A 220 6.74 -14.98 8.94
C LEU A 220 6.86 -16.49 8.67
N TYR A 221 6.33 -17.33 9.57
CA TYR A 221 6.37 -18.77 9.39
C TYR A 221 5.54 -19.21 8.17
N HIS A 222 4.39 -18.61 7.90
CA HIS A 222 3.66 -18.84 6.65
C HIS A 222 4.51 -18.49 5.42
N THR A 223 5.23 -17.36 5.46
CA THR A 223 6.14 -16.94 4.39
C THR A 223 7.25 -17.97 4.16
N LEU A 224 7.89 -18.45 5.22
CA LEU A 224 8.93 -19.49 5.16
C LEU A 224 8.36 -20.79 4.58
N GLY A 225 7.17 -21.19 5.00
CA GLY A 225 6.46 -22.34 4.44
C GLY A 225 6.21 -22.21 2.94
N CYS A 226 5.74 -21.05 2.48
CA CYS A 226 5.57 -20.75 1.06
C CYS A 226 6.88 -20.80 0.27
N GLN A 227 8.02 -20.55 0.92
CA GLN A 227 9.36 -20.60 0.32
C GLN A 227 10.02 -21.99 0.44
N GLY A 228 9.29 -22.99 0.92
CA GLY A 228 9.73 -24.41 0.94
C GLY A 228 10.20 -24.95 2.30
N ASP A 229 10.17 -24.14 3.36
CA ASP A 229 10.40 -24.67 4.72
C ASP A 229 9.14 -25.34 5.24
N ASN A 230 9.02 -26.66 5.00
CA ASN A 230 7.86 -27.42 5.43
C ASN A 230 7.71 -27.49 6.97
N THR A 231 8.77 -27.22 7.74
CA THR A 231 8.70 -27.20 9.21
C THR A 231 8.03 -25.93 9.74
N ALA A 232 7.98 -24.88 8.93
CA ALA A 232 7.39 -23.61 9.29
C ALA A 232 5.85 -23.66 9.37
N TRP A 233 5.19 -24.61 8.69
CA TRP A 233 3.72 -24.70 8.70
C TRP A 233 3.14 -24.97 10.09
N GLU A 234 3.73 -25.88 10.86
CA GLU A 234 3.27 -26.15 12.23
C GLU A 234 3.52 -24.97 13.16
N LYS A 235 4.63 -24.25 12.97
CA LYS A 235 4.91 -23.01 13.73
C LYS A 235 3.92 -21.90 13.39
N ALA A 236 3.60 -21.72 12.12
CA ALA A 236 2.58 -20.77 11.68
C ALA A 236 1.21 -21.10 12.28
N LYS A 237 0.82 -22.39 12.22
CA LYS A 237 -0.42 -22.87 12.82
C LYS A 237 -0.49 -22.55 14.32
N ALA A 238 0.55 -22.86 15.08
CA ALA A 238 0.60 -22.59 16.51
C ALA A 238 0.42 -21.08 16.81
N CYS A 239 1.06 -20.20 16.03
CA CYS A 239 0.87 -18.77 16.18
C CYS A 239 -0.56 -18.33 15.87
N PHE A 240 -1.14 -18.77 14.76
CA PHE A 240 -2.48 -18.37 14.36
C PHE A 240 -3.56 -18.91 15.29
N ASP A 241 -3.44 -20.14 15.77
CA ASP A 241 -4.38 -20.73 16.74
C ASP A 241 -4.44 -19.92 18.05
N GLU A 242 -3.29 -19.38 18.49
CA GLU A 242 -3.20 -18.56 19.70
C GLU A 242 -3.79 -17.16 19.49
N VAL A 243 -3.66 -16.60 18.27
CA VAL A 243 -4.14 -15.26 17.93
C VAL A 243 -5.63 -15.23 17.55
N MET A 244 -6.15 -16.28 16.89
CA MET A 244 -7.55 -16.32 16.42
C MET A 244 -8.58 -15.93 17.48
N PRO A 245 -8.52 -16.35 18.75
CA PRO A 245 -9.50 -15.95 19.77
C PRO A 245 -9.39 -14.51 20.25
N LYS A 246 -8.39 -13.73 19.81
CA LYS A 246 -8.13 -12.36 20.24
C LYS A 246 -8.77 -11.32 19.35
N TYR A 247 -9.12 -11.68 18.12
CA TYR A 247 -9.70 -10.81 17.12
C TYR A 247 -11.01 -11.39 16.58
N ARG A 248 -11.78 -10.57 15.91
CA ARG A 248 -12.96 -11.00 15.16
C ARG A 248 -13.13 -10.20 13.88
N LEU A 249 -13.81 -10.75 12.90
CA LEU A 249 -14.18 -10.02 11.70
C LEU A 249 -15.10 -8.84 12.06
N ALA A 250 -14.93 -7.74 11.36
CA ALA A 250 -15.87 -6.62 11.42
C ALA A 250 -17.24 -7.06 10.87
N ASP A 251 -18.32 -6.51 11.39
CA ASP A 251 -19.67 -6.91 10.99
C ASP A 251 -19.94 -6.59 9.51
N LYS A 252 -19.40 -5.46 9.03
CA LYS A 252 -19.44 -5.07 7.62
C LYS A 252 -18.04 -4.79 7.10
N PHE A 253 -17.76 -5.29 5.90
CA PHE A 253 -16.50 -5.04 5.22
C PHE A 253 -16.25 -3.56 4.96
N SER A 254 -17.30 -2.82 4.57
CA SER A 254 -17.22 -1.39 4.30
C SER A 254 -16.73 -0.57 5.48
N ASP A 255 -17.06 -0.98 6.71
CA ASP A 255 -16.77 -0.22 7.93
C ASP A 255 -15.25 -0.15 8.23
N LEU A 256 -14.45 -1.04 7.60
CA LEU A 256 -12.99 -1.04 7.73
C LEU A 256 -12.31 0.14 7.02
N PHE A 257 -12.97 0.75 6.05
CA PHE A 257 -12.39 1.75 5.15
C PHE A 257 -13.09 3.12 5.23
N VAL A 258 -13.95 3.31 6.21
CA VAL A 258 -14.49 4.62 6.55
C VAL A 258 -13.49 5.42 7.39
N ASP A 259 -13.68 6.74 7.43
CA ASP A 259 -12.75 7.63 8.08
C ASP A 259 -12.57 7.31 9.58
N TYR A 260 -11.33 7.38 10.05
CA TYR A 260 -10.98 7.34 11.48
C TYR A 260 -11.37 6.08 12.26
N VAL A 261 -11.26 4.90 11.66
CA VAL A 261 -11.51 3.65 12.40
C VAL A 261 -10.40 3.41 13.42
N GLN A 262 -10.58 3.93 14.61
CA GLN A 262 -9.80 3.49 15.77
C GLN A 262 -10.51 2.30 16.42
N GLY A 263 -9.73 1.24 16.72
CA GLY A 263 -10.24 0.10 17.48
C GLY A 263 -11.15 -0.83 16.70
N SER A 264 -11.00 -0.96 15.37
CA SER A 264 -11.66 -2.04 14.63
C SER A 264 -11.30 -3.39 15.25
N PRO A 265 -12.29 -4.25 15.54
CA PRO A 265 -12.02 -5.59 16.06
C PRO A 265 -11.24 -6.49 15.11
N GLU A 266 -11.12 -6.07 13.87
CA GLU A 266 -10.40 -6.77 12.79
C GLU A 266 -8.97 -6.24 12.59
N SER A 267 -8.63 -5.04 13.10
CA SER A 267 -7.30 -4.46 12.95
C SER A 267 -6.30 -5.16 13.88
N ILE A 268 -5.34 -5.87 13.33
CA ILE A 268 -4.21 -6.45 14.06
C ILE A 268 -3.12 -5.40 14.26
N PHE A 269 -2.81 -4.66 13.20
CA PHE A 269 -1.87 -3.54 13.27
C PHE A 269 -2.20 -2.49 12.20
N GLN A 270 -2.14 -1.22 12.59
CA GLN A 270 -2.39 -0.08 11.73
C GLN A 270 -1.44 1.08 12.05
N LEU A 271 -1.26 1.96 11.09
CA LEU A 271 -0.60 3.24 11.27
C LEU A 271 -1.65 4.34 11.38
N ASN A 272 -1.54 5.15 12.43
CA ASN A 272 -2.43 6.27 12.67
C ASN A 272 -1.84 7.55 12.06
N PHE A 273 -2.66 8.31 11.32
CA PHE A 273 -2.25 9.56 10.70
C PHE A 273 -3.00 10.74 11.34
N ALA A 274 -2.24 11.73 11.81
CA ALA A 274 -2.81 12.90 12.45
C ALA A 274 -3.35 13.93 11.44
N LEU A 275 -4.36 14.70 11.88
CA LEU A 275 -5.12 15.64 11.07
C LEU A 275 -4.34 16.88 10.60
N ALA A 276 -3.53 17.50 11.41
CA ALA A 276 -2.89 18.77 11.06
C ALA A 276 -1.52 18.93 11.71
N GLY A 277 -0.61 19.58 10.99
CA GLY A 277 0.71 19.97 11.52
C GLY A 277 1.73 18.84 11.64
N SER A 278 1.36 17.61 11.28
CA SER A 278 2.24 16.45 11.31
C SER A 278 3.08 16.35 10.03
N THR A 279 4.30 15.85 10.17
CA THR A 279 5.16 15.46 9.05
C THR A 279 4.72 14.14 8.42
N THR A 280 3.81 13.41 9.08
CA THR A 280 3.26 12.15 8.61
C THR A 280 2.03 12.40 7.73
N ARG A 281 2.00 11.79 6.55
CA ARG A 281 0.97 12.04 5.53
C ARG A 281 0.53 10.74 4.91
N ASN A 282 -0.77 10.44 4.96
CA ASN A 282 -1.32 9.35 4.17
C ASN A 282 -1.72 9.88 2.77
N ARG A 283 -0.90 9.59 1.78
CA ARG A 283 -1.13 9.97 0.39
C ARG A 283 -1.81 8.88 -0.44
N GLY A 284 -2.22 7.77 0.16
CA GLY A 284 -2.89 6.69 -0.56
C GLY A 284 -4.12 7.17 -1.33
N SER A 285 -4.94 8.02 -0.72
CA SER A 285 -6.08 8.62 -1.40
C SER A 285 -5.67 9.50 -2.58
N TRP A 286 -4.68 10.37 -2.40
CA TRP A 286 -4.17 11.23 -3.47
C TRP A 286 -3.67 10.45 -4.68
N LEU A 287 -3.01 9.30 -4.46
CA LEU A 287 -2.51 8.43 -5.52
C LEU A 287 -3.65 7.84 -6.36
N VAL A 288 -4.76 7.44 -5.73
CA VAL A 288 -5.84 6.71 -6.40
C VAL A 288 -7.05 7.56 -6.73
N ALA A 289 -7.20 8.75 -6.15
CA ALA A 289 -8.39 9.58 -6.34
C ALA A 289 -8.52 10.07 -7.79
N PRO A 290 -9.66 9.85 -8.46
CA PRO A 290 -9.95 10.47 -9.73
C PRO A 290 -10.05 11.99 -9.59
N ASN A 291 -9.67 12.73 -10.62
CA ASN A 291 -9.79 14.18 -10.63
C ASN A 291 -11.23 14.62 -10.34
N GLY A 292 -11.39 15.51 -9.34
CA GLY A 292 -12.69 16.03 -8.92
C GLY A 292 -13.53 15.05 -8.08
N SER A 293 -12.94 13.99 -7.52
CA SER A 293 -13.63 13.02 -6.66
C SER A 293 -13.49 13.30 -5.17
N CYS A 294 -12.63 14.23 -4.78
CA CYS A 294 -12.35 14.56 -3.38
C CYS A 294 -12.23 16.07 -3.17
N ASN A 295 -12.32 16.50 -1.92
CA ASN A 295 -12.22 17.91 -1.52
C ASN A 295 -10.82 18.49 -1.73
N GLY A 296 -9.77 17.64 -1.70
CA GLY A 296 -8.38 18.03 -1.88
C GLY A 296 -7.87 17.85 -3.31
N GLN A 297 -6.57 17.63 -3.40
CA GLN A 297 -5.89 17.32 -4.65
C GLN A 297 -6.01 15.84 -4.99
N ALA A 298 -6.32 15.52 -6.22
CA ALA A 298 -6.33 14.17 -6.76
C ALA A 298 -5.20 14.04 -7.79
N TRP A 299 -4.43 12.96 -7.74
CA TRP A 299 -3.40 12.72 -8.74
C TRP A 299 -3.87 11.82 -9.88
N ASP A 300 -4.85 10.95 -9.60
CA ASP A 300 -5.37 10.00 -10.61
C ASP A 300 -4.24 9.15 -11.22
N ARG A 301 -3.26 8.79 -10.40
CA ARG A 301 -2.03 8.14 -10.87
C ARG A 301 -2.17 6.64 -10.97
N ILE A 302 -2.78 6.01 -9.96
CA ILE A 302 -2.93 4.56 -9.90
C ILE A 302 -4.41 4.20 -9.90
N ARG A 303 -4.80 3.40 -10.86
CA ARG A 303 -6.14 2.86 -11.07
C ARG A 303 -6.14 1.35 -10.89
N ALA A 304 -7.27 0.77 -10.58
CA ALA A 304 -7.42 -0.68 -10.62
C ALA A 304 -7.51 -1.17 -12.07
N SER A 305 -6.96 -2.34 -12.37
CA SER A 305 -7.13 -2.94 -13.69
C SER A 305 -8.59 -3.36 -13.89
N LYS A 306 -9.09 -3.22 -15.12
CA LYS A 306 -10.42 -3.71 -15.50
C LYS A 306 -10.52 -5.21 -15.29
N ALA A 307 -9.45 -5.93 -15.63
CA ALA A 307 -9.37 -7.37 -15.52
C ALA A 307 -9.58 -7.85 -14.07
N LEU A 308 -9.00 -7.18 -13.07
CA LEU A 308 -9.25 -7.50 -11.67
C LEU A 308 -10.72 -7.29 -11.30
N TYR A 309 -11.32 -6.17 -11.72
CA TYR A 309 -12.73 -5.90 -11.46
C TYR A 309 -13.63 -6.99 -12.09
N ASP A 310 -13.40 -7.30 -13.36
CA ASP A 310 -14.18 -8.25 -14.12
C ASP A 310 -14.02 -9.67 -13.58
N TYR A 311 -12.81 -10.06 -13.22
CA TYR A 311 -12.53 -11.37 -12.65
C TYR A 311 -13.17 -11.53 -11.26
N PHE A 312 -13.13 -10.49 -10.43
CA PHE A 312 -13.80 -10.50 -9.13
C PHE A 312 -15.31 -10.63 -9.33
N TRP A 313 -15.87 -9.85 -10.26
CA TRP A 313 -17.31 -9.94 -10.58
C TRP A 313 -17.71 -11.30 -11.15
N ALA A 314 -16.89 -11.87 -12.03
CA ALA A 314 -17.16 -13.20 -12.60
C ALA A 314 -17.12 -14.30 -11.56
N THR A 315 -16.17 -14.21 -10.62
CA THR A 315 -16.01 -15.19 -9.56
C THR A 315 -17.17 -15.12 -8.56
N TYR A 316 -17.58 -13.90 -8.18
CA TYR A 316 -18.60 -13.65 -7.18
C TYR A 316 -19.57 -12.55 -7.62
N PRO A 317 -20.52 -12.83 -8.55
CA PRO A 317 -21.46 -11.83 -9.05
C PRO A 317 -22.28 -11.21 -7.92
N GLY A 318 -22.16 -9.89 -7.72
CA GLY A 318 -22.89 -9.18 -6.67
C GLY A 318 -22.27 -9.29 -5.26
N ASP A 319 -21.03 -9.71 -5.14
CA ASP A 319 -20.28 -9.64 -3.87
C ASP A 319 -20.22 -8.20 -3.36
N PRO A 320 -20.70 -7.92 -2.14
CA PRO A 320 -20.71 -6.55 -1.57
C PRO A 320 -19.34 -5.91 -1.46
N ARG A 321 -18.27 -6.71 -1.38
CA ARG A 321 -16.90 -6.21 -1.33
C ARG A 321 -16.47 -5.48 -2.59
N ILE A 322 -17.07 -5.80 -3.75
CA ILE A 322 -16.75 -5.14 -5.02
C ILE A 322 -17.00 -3.63 -4.92
N GLU A 323 -18.15 -3.22 -4.38
CA GLU A 323 -18.48 -1.80 -4.20
C GLU A 323 -17.63 -1.09 -3.12
N SER A 324 -17.09 -1.86 -2.17
CA SER A 324 -16.17 -1.33 -1.16
C SER A 324 -14.71 -1.28 -1.62
N THR A 325 -14.35 -2.12 -2.59
CA THR A 325 -13.00 -2.23 -3.14
C THR A 325 -12.77 -1.27 -4.30
N PHE A 326 -13.80 -1.10 -5.16
CA PHE A 326 -13.69 -0.30 -6.37
C PHE A 326 -14.59 0.94 -6.33
N LEU A 327 -13.98 2.08 -6.62
CA LEU A 327 -14.69 3.33 -6.82
C LEU A 327 -15.10 3.40 -8.31
N THR A 328 -16.38 3.18 -8.57
CA THR A 328 -16.97 3.15 -9.91
C THR A 328 -17.89 4.34 -10.15
N TYR A 329 -18.20 5.10 -9.12
CA TYR A 329 -18.91 6.38 -9.21
C TYR A 329 -18.57 7.25 -7.99
N TRP A 330 -18.67 8.57 -8.16
CA TRP A 330 -18.46 9.54 -7.08
C TRP A 330 -19.26 10.82 -7.30
N LYS A 331 -19.41 11.63 -6.26
CA LYS A 331 -19.93 12.98 -6.36
C LYS A 331 -18.83 13.94 -6.78
N SER A 332 -19.08 14.69 -7.85
CA SER A 332 -18.09 15.63 -8.38
C SER A 332 -17.87 16.83 -7.45
N TYR A 333 -16.61 17.13 -7.16
CA TYR A 333 -16.16 18.39 -6.56
C TYR A 333 -15.79 19.44 -7.64
N ALA A 334 -16.13 19.20 -8.91
CA ALA A 334 -15.87 20.12 -10.01
C ALA A 334 -16.60 21.46 -9.77
N GLY A 335 -15.88 22.57 -9.90
CA GLY A 335 -16.37 23.93 -9.62
C GLY A 335 -15.88 24.53 -8.30
N VAL A 336 -15.25 23.74 -7.44
CA VAL A 336 -14.47 24.25 -6.32
C VAL A 336 -13.07 24.56 -6.87
N GLY A 337 -12.72 25.84 -7.00
CA GLY A 337 -11.39 26.25 -7.47
C GLY A 337 -10.28 25.66 -6.58
N LYS A 338 -9.12 25.36 -7.16
CA LYS A 338 -7.95 24.92 -6.39
C LYS A 338 -7.68 25.93 -5.26
N GLY A 339 -7.90 25.50 -4.01
CA GLY A 339 -7.67 26.31 -2.83
C GLY A 339 -8.88 27.07 -2.28
N GLU A 340 -10.04 27.02 -2.91
CA GLU A 340 -11.27 27.56 -2.33
C GLU A 340 -11.91 26.53 -1.39
N LYS A 341 -12.11 26.93 -0.14
CA LYS A 341 -12.94 26.13 0.78
C LYS A 341 -14.35 26.00 0.20
N PRO A 342 -15.01 24.84 0.30
CA PRO A 342 -16.42 24.72 -0.03
C PRO A 342 -17.18 25.79 0.75
N LYS A 343 -17.99 26.60 0.08
CA LYS A 343 -18.95 27.46 0.77
C LYS A 343 -19.85 26.58 1.63
N GLU A 344 -20.19 27.03 2.82
CA GLU A 344 -20.89 26.32 3.90
C GLU A 344 -22.32 25.81 3.59
N GLU A 345 -22.67 25.61 2.36
CA GLU A 345 -23.97 25.04 1.95
C GLU A 345 -23.84 23.51 1.80
N PRO A 346 -24.92 22.73 2.02
CA PRO A 346 -24.87 21.28 1.89
C PRO A 346 -24.64 20.86 0.44
N ILE A 347 -23.39 20.87 0.05
CA ILE A 347 -22.90 20.67 -1.31
C ILE A 347 -23.18 19.24 -1.82
N ALA A 348 -23.44 18.30 -0.93
CA ALA A 348 -23.67 16.90 -1.27
C ALA A 348 -24.93 16.63 -2.12
N SER A 349 -25.95 17.47 -2.04
CA SER A 349 -27.23 17.27 -2.78
C SER A 349 -27.23 17.86 -4.19
N ALA A 350 -26.31 18.78 -4.49
CA ALA A 350 -26.27 19.51 -5.77
C ALA A 350 -25.16 19.03 -6.72
N ARG A 351 -24.32 18.09 -6.30
CA ARG A 351 -23.19 17.61 -7.10
C ARG A 351 -23.65 16.54 -8.10
N ASP A 352 -23.20 16.67 -9.34
CA ASP A 352 -23.41 15.65 -10.35
C ASP A 352 -22.66 14.36 -9.99
N THR A 353 -23.32 13.23 -10.16
CA THR A 353 -22.66 11.93 -10.01
C THR A 353 -21.85 11.65 -11.28
N VAL A 354 -20.55 11.40 -11.11
CA VAL A 354 -19.67 10.92 -12.16
C VAL A 354 -19.60 9.41 -12.06
N TYR A 355 -19.81 8.73 -13.17
CA TYR A 355 -19.71 7.28 -13.26
C TYR A 355 -18.49 6.88 -14.06
N ALA A 356 -17.83 5.82 -13.62
CA ALA A 356 -16.68 5.21 -14.28
C ALA A 356 -16.97 3.72 -14.53
N TYR A 357 -16.03 3.03 -15.18
CA TYR A 357 -16.15 1.61 -15.46
C TYR A 357 -16.67 0.81 -14.22
N PRO A 358 -17.62 -0.11 -14.35
CA PRO A 358 -18.24 -0.64 -15.57
C PRO A 358 -19.47 0.14 -16.05
N TYR A 359 -19.73 1.31 -15.49
CA TYR A 359 -20.85 2.13 -15.91
C TYR A 359 -20.49 2.96 -17.14
N PHE A 360 -21.48 3.22 -17.96
CA PHE A 360 -21.40 4.23 -19.01
C PHE A 360 -22.47 5.28 -18.80
N THR A 361 -22.16 6.49 -19.20
CA THR A 361 -23.08 7.63 -19.15
C THR A 361 -23.24 8.21 -20.54
N TYR A 362 -24.44 8.61 -20.86
CA TYR A 362 -24.73 9.33 -22.09
C TYR A 362 -25.72 10.45 -21.80
N THR A 363 -25.57 11.53 -22.55
CA THR A 363 -26.48 12.66 -22.51
C THR A 363 -27.16 12.76 -23.85
N ILE A 364 -28.43 13.10 -23.83
CA ILE A 364 -29.15 13.39 -25.07
C ILE A 364 -28.81 14.84 -25.44
N GLU A 365 -27.95 15.01 -26.44
CA GLU A 365 -27.64 16.30 -27.04
C GLU A 365 -28.27 16.35 -28.42
N GLY A 366 -28.99 17.43 -28.77
CA GLY A 366 -29.14 17.77 -30.16
C GLY A 366 -30.52 17.69 -30.80
N GLU A 367 -31.63 17.54 -30.09
CA GLU A 367 -32.93 18.02 -30.60
C GLU A 367 -33.21 19.41 -30.02
N GLU A 368 -33.93 20.26 -30.77
CA GLU A 368 -34.33 21.60 -30.35
C GLU A 368 -34.79 21.57 -28.89
N LYS A 369 -34.03 22.20 -28.03
CA LYS A 369 -34.30 22.21 -26.60
C LYS A 369 -35.68 22.76 -26.38
N PRO A 370 -36.63 22.00 -25.79
CA PRO A 370 -37.92 22.55 -25.42
C PRO A 370 -37.71 23.79 -24.56
N ALA A 371 -38.46 24.83 -24.78
CA ALA A 371 -38.35 26.08 -24.02
C ALA A 371 -38.48 25.77 -22.51
N GLY A 372 -37.42 26.02 -21.74
CA GLY A 372 -37.39 25.73 -20.31
C GLY A 372 -36.45 24.60 -19.87
N TRP A 373 -35.76 23.90 -20.76
CA TRP A 373 -34.77 22.87 -20.42
C TRP A 373 -33.49 23.51 -19.80
N LYS A 374 -33.24 23.23 -18.54
CA LYS A 374 -32.04 23.76 -17.83
C LYS A 374 -30.88 22.78 -17.75
N LYS A 375 -31.09 21.47 -17.97
CA LYS A 375 -30.00 20.45 -17.96
C LYS A 375 -30.34 19.29 -18.90
N PRO A 376 -29.35 18.71 -19.61
CA PRO A 376 -29.55 17.49 -20.38
C PRO A 376 -29.88 16.31 -19.43
N LYS A 377 -30.77 15.44 -19.86
CA LYS A 377 -31.04 14.18 -19.15
C LYS A 377 -29.81 13.28 -19.22
N LEU A 378 -29.34 12.82 -18.07
CA LEU A 378 -28.24 11.89 -17.96
C LEU A 378 -28.81 10.50 -17.74
N TYR A 379 -28.44 9.56 -18.59
CA TYR A 379 -28.76 8.16 -18.45
C TYR A 379 -27.52 7.39 -18.03
N VAL A 380 -27.69 6.42 -17.14
CA VAL A 380 -26.62 5.58 -16.62
C VAL A 380 -26.98 4.13 -16.85
N GLY A 381 -26.10 3.40 -17.52
CA GLY A 381 -26.21 1.98 -17.71
C GLY A 381 -25.00 1.25 -17.17
N ARG A 382 -25.15 -0.03 -16.85
CA ARG A 382 -24.06 -0.94 -16.55
C ARG A 382 -23.92 -1.96 -17.66
N ILE A 383 -22.69 -2.21 -18.08
CA ILE A 383 -22.40 -3.27 -19.04
C ILE A 383 -22.33 -4.59 -18.26
N PRO A 384 -23.17 -5.60 -18.54
CA PRO A 384 -23.08 -6.89 -17.88
C PRO A 384 -21.73 -7.55 -18.15
N TYR A 385 -21.25 -8.29 -17.17
CA TYR A 385 -19.97 -8.98 -17.27
C TYR A 385 -19.92 -9.94 -18.48
N GLU A 386 -21.01 -10.69 -18.72
CA GLU A 386 -21.10 -11.65 -19.82
C GLU A 386 -20.90 -10.99 -21.19
N LYS A 387 -21.24 -9.71 -21.30
CA LYS A 387 -21.04 -8.90 -22.51
C LYS A 387 -19.61 -8.34 -22.60
N LEU A 388 -18.96 -8.12 -21.47
CA LEU A 388 -17.56 -7.66 -21.40
C LEU A 388 -16.58 -8.80 -21.64
N ALA A 389 -16.93 -10.01 -21.24
CA ALA A 389 -16.12 -11.22 -21.41
C ALA A 389 -16.18 -11.80 -22.84
N ASP A 390 -17.13 -11.37 -23.65
CA ASP A 390 -17.24 -11.81 -25.04
C ASP A 390 -16.28 -10.99 -25.93
N PRO A 391 -15.22 -11.61 -26.50
CA PRO A 391 -14.34 -10.93 -27.43
C PRO A 391 -15.06 -10.42 -28.69
N ALA A 392 -16.25 -10.92 -28.97
CA ALA A 392 -17.11 -10.44 -30.07
C ALA A 392 -17.91 -9.18 -29.71
N SER A 393 -17.60 -8.45 -28.65
CA SER A 393 -18.28 -7.19 -28.24
C SER A 393 -19.82 -7.24 -28.27
N PRO A 394 -20.56 -6.78 -27.29
CA PRO A 394 -22.01 -6.79 -27.32
C PRO A 394 -22.52 -6.04 -28.54
N LYS A 395 -23.41 -6.64 -29.31
CA LYS A 395 -24.05 -5.97 -30.43
C LYS A 395 -24.79 -4.73 -29.91
N ALA A 396 -24.74 -3.62 -30.65
CA ALA A 396 -25.42 -2.37 -30.29
C ALA A 396 -26.89 -2.59 -29.95
N GLU A 397 -27.53 -3.53 -30.63
CA GLU A 397 -28.92 -3.92 -30.44
C GLU A 397 -29.21 -4.54 -29.06
N GLU A 398 -28.29 -5.31 -28.50
CA GLU A 398 -28.46 -5.90 -27.17
C GLU A 398 -28.29 -4.86 -26.07
N LEU A 399 -27.32 -3.94 -26.20
CA LEU A 399 -27.17 -2.80 -25.30
C LEU A 399 -28.38 -1.86 -25.41
N TYR A 400 -28.90 -1.68 -26.60
CA TYR A 400 -30.10 -0.91 -26.84
C TYR A 400 -31.33 -1.52 -26.17
N ALA A 401 -31.52 -2.85 -26.26
CA ALA A 401 -32.61 -3.56 -25.59
C ALA A 401 -32.53 -3.42 -24.07
N MET A 402 -31.30 -3.44 -23.50
CA MET A 402 -31.08 -3.22 -22.07
C MET A 402 -31.44 -1.80 -21.61
N ILE A 403 -31.19 -0.79 -22.46
CA ILE A 403 -31.49 0.61 -22.15
C ILE A 403 -32.94 0.92 -22.40
N ALA A 404 -33.56 0.26 -23.36
CA ALA A 404 -35.00 0.42 -23.69
C ALA A 404 -35.94 -0.02 -22.57
N ASP A 405 -35.44 -0.87 -21.65
CA ASP A 405 -36.14 -1.24 -20.41
C ASP A 405 -36.24 -0.10 -19.38
N THR A 406 -35.50 0.99 -19.58
CA THR A 406 -35.81 2.23 -18.87
C THR A 406 -37.12 2.82 -19.42
N ALA A 407 -38.17 2.50 -18.76
CA ALA A 407 -39.59 2.59 -19.18
C ALA A 407 -40.12 3.98 -19.59
N THR A 408 -39.29 5.01 -19.68
CA THR A 408 -39.72 6.41 -19.90
C THR A 408 -39.11 7.09 -21.13
N ALA A 409 -38.32 6.38 -21.94
CA ALA A 409 -37.68 7.01 -23.12
C ALA A 409 -38.66 7.14 -24.30
N THR A 410 -38.74 8.32 -24.88
CA THR A 410 -39.50 8.61 -26.10
C THR A 410 -38.86 7.92 -27.33
N PRO A 411 -39.60 7.74 -28.45
CA PRO A 411 -39.05 7.19 -29.69
C PRO A 411 -37.82 7.97 -30.24
N ALA A 412 -37.79 9.29 -30.09
CA ALA A 412 -36.68 10.14 -30.49
C ALA A 412 -35.46 9.89 -29.61
N GLU A 413 -35.64 9.79 -28.28
CA GLU A 413 -34.60 9.40 -27.33
C GLU A 413 -34.04 8.01 -27.65
N LYS A 414 -34.86 7.04 -28.01
CA LYS A 414 -34.47 5.68 -28.43
C LYS A 414 -33.61 5.68 -29.70
N GLY A 415 -33.96 6.51 -30.67
CA GLY A 415 -33.18 6.67 -31.91
C GLY A 415 -31.81 7.27 -31.67
N TYR A 416 -31.71 8.25 -30.78
CA TYR A 416 -30.46 8.87 -30.39
C TYR A 416 -29.57 7.91 -29.57
N LEU A 417 -30.18 7.13 -28.68
CA LEU A 417 -29.50 6.09 -27.91
C LEU A 417 -28.82 5.06 -28.79
N LYS A 418 -29.45 4.68 -29.92
CA LYS A 418 -28.87 3.77 -30.91
C LYS A 418 -27.57 4.31 -31.54
N GLY A 419 -27.53 5.61 -31.83
CA GLY A 419 -26.33 6.27 -32.32
C GLY A 419 -25.20 6.31 -31.28
N LEU A 420 -25.56 6.58 -30.03
CA LEU A 420 -24.59 6.60 -28.93
C LEU A 420 -24.04 5.20 -28.60
N LEU A 421 -24.85 4.15 -28.73
CA LEU A 421 -24.38 2.79 -28.53
C LEU A 421 -23.38 2.37 -29.58
N SER A 422 -23.55 2.80 -30.83
CA SER A 422 -22.56 2.61 -31.89
C SER A 422 -21.24 3.34 -31.58
N LEU A 423 -21.30 4.53 -30.99
CA LEU A 423 -20.12 5.24 -30.50
C LEU A 423 -19.47 4.54 -29.31
N LEU A 424 -20.27 3.95 -28.42
CA LEU A 424 -19.79 3.18 -27.27
C LEU A 424 -19.12 1.87 -27.71
N GLU A 425 -19.68 1.15 -28.67
CA GLU A 425 -19.02 -0.02 -29.28
C GLU A 425 -17.65 0.32 -29.84
N ASN A 426 -17.53 1.45 -30.53
CA ASN A 426 -16.24 1.91 -31.02
C ASN A 426 -15.30 2.36 -29.89
N ALA A 427 -15.83 2.93 -28.80
CA ALA A 427 -15.06 3.34 -27.64
C ALA A 427 -14.62 2.16 -26.76
N THR A 428 -15.40 1.08 -26.70
CA THR A 428 -15.01 -0.15 -25.99
C THR A 428 -13.96 -0.96 -26.73
N LYS A 429 -13.90 -0.83 -28.06
CA LYS A 429 -12.86 -1.44 -28.91
C LYS A 429 -11.52 -0.70 -28.89
N LYS A 430 -11.49 0.55 -28.39
CA LYS A 430 -10.25 1.34 -28.25
C LYS A 430 -9.97 1.58 -26.79
N PRO A 431 -8.74 1.28 -26.31
CA PRO A 431 -8.36 1.64 -24.95
C PRO A 431 -8.53 3.15 -24.78
N SER A 432 -9.45 3.52 -23.91
CA SER A 432 -9.65 4.94 -23.60
C SER A 432 -8.77 5.33 -22.43
N THR A 433 -8.00 6.40 -22.59
CA THR A 433 -7.27 7.08 -21.51
C THR A 433 -8.19 7.90 -20.63
N ASN A 434 -9.49 7.97 -20.96
CA ASN A 434 -10.45 8.74 -20.19
C ASN A 434 -10.55 8.18 -18.76
N THR A 435 -10.53 9.08 -17.78
CA THR A 435 -10.77 8.84 -16.36
C THR A 435 -11.96 7.91 -16.11
N LYS A 436 -13.03 8.06 -16.89
CA LYS A 436 -14.26 7.25 -16.75
C LYS A 436 -14.15 5.82 -17.28
N SER A 437 -13.07 5.46 -17.93
CA SER A 437 -12.89 4.15 -18.57
C SER A 437 -12.29 3.10 -17.65
N TRP A 438 -11.97 3.43 -16.39
CA TRP A 438 -11.29 2.58 -15.44
C TRP A 438 -12.01 2.54 -14.11
N PRO A 439 -12.01 1.41 -13.38
CA PRO A 439 -12.34 1.39 -11.97
C PRO A 439 -11.15 1.93 -11.17
N TYR A 440 -11.40 2.41 -9.97
CA TYR A 440 -10.37 2.91 -9.06
C TYR A 440 -10.36 2.09 -7.77
N PHE A 441 -9.23 2.05 -7.07
CA PHE A 441 -9.22 1.49 -5.72
C PHE A 441 -9.95 2.43 -4.76
N LYS A 442 -11.00 1.93 -4.11
CA LYS A 442 -11.83 2.72 -3.21
C LYS A 442 -11.33 2.72 -1.77
N LYS A 443 -10.68 1.64 -1.32
CA LYS A 443 -10.23 1.53 0.08
C LYS A 443 -9.32 2.66 0.53
N PRO A 444 -8.29 3.07 -0.26
CA PRO A 444 -7.48 4.23 0.09
C PRO A 444 -8.18 5.56 -0.13
N TRP A 445 -9.20 5.63 -0.97
CA TRP A 445 -9.87 6.87 -1.36
C TRP A 445 -10.54 7.54 -0.17
N ASP A 446 -10.31 8.85 -0.02
CA ASP A 446 -10.88 9.72 1.00
C ASP A 446 -11.51 10.95 0.32
N PRO A 447 -12.85 11.05 0.27
CA PRO A 447 -13.51 12.18 -0.36
C PRO A 447 -13.25 13.50 0.38
N GLU A 448 -12.93 13.47 1.67
CA GLU A 448 -12.75 14.65 2.51
C GLU A 448 -11.27 15.00 2.75
N GLN A 449 -10.35 14.37 2.02
CA GLN A 449 -8.92 14.67 2.18
C GLN A 449 -8.60 16.17 2.06
N SER A 450 -7.59 16.62 2.79
CA SER A 450 -7.11 18.01 2.75
C SER A 450 -5.81 18.13 1.97
N GLY A 451 -5.78 18.95 0.93
CA GLY A 451 -4.65 19.02 0.01
C GLY A 451 -4.40 17.65 -0.62
N ASN A 452 -3.21 17.09 -0.43
CA ASN A 452 -2.84 15.75 -0.88
C ASN A 452 -2.74 14.73 0.28
N ASN A 453 -3.33 15.03 1.43
CA ASN A 453 -3.25 14.21 2.64
C ASN A 453 -4.62 13.70 3.03
N SER A 454 -4.73 12.40 3.21
CA SER A 454 -5.84 11.75 3.89
C SER A 454 -5.54 11.61 5.38
N HIS A 455 -6.58 11.63 6.17
CA HIS A 455 -6.53 11.39 7.61
C HIS A 455 -6.87 9.95 7.98
N LYS A 456 -7.19 9.14 6.98
CA LYS A 456 -7.51 7.73 7.20
C LYS A 456 -6.31 7.00 7.78
N ASN A 457 -6.57 6.21 8.80
CA ASN A 457 -5.61 5.25 9.30
C ASN A 457 -5.34 4.17 8.24
N LEU A 458 -4.13 3.68 8.20
CA LEU A 458 -3.72 2.64 7.26
C LEU A 458 -3.59 1.31 7.99
N ILE A 459 -4.53 0.42 7.77
CA ILE A 459 -4.46 -0.94 8.33
C ILE A 459 -3.42 -1.72 7.52
N LEU A 460 -2.38 -2.20 8.20
CA LEU A 460 -1.31 -2.99 7.57
C LEU A 460 -1.57 -4.50 7.66
N TYR A 461 -2.24 -4.96 8.71
CA TYR A 461 -2.58 -6.36 8.87
C TYR A 461 -3.97 -6.51 9.50
N ARG A 462 -4.83 -7.32 8.86
CA ARG A 462 -6.22 -7.55 9.28
C ARG A 462 -6.46 -9.01 9.61
N TYR A 463 -7.40 -9.22 10.53
CA TYR A 463 -7.81 -10.56 10.93
C TYR A 463 -8.34 -11.43 9.78
N ALA A 464 -9.05 -10.86 8.79
CA ALA A 464 -9.48 -11.60 7.61
C ALA A 464 -8.31 -12.15 6.80
N ASP A 465 -7.24 -11.37 6.56
CA ASP A 465 -6.05 -11.87 5.87
C ASP A 465 -5.33 -12.93 6.71
N MET A 466 -5.26 -12.74 8.03
CA MET A 466 -4.71 -13.74 8.95
C MET A 466 -5.51 -15.05 8.90
N LEU A 467 -6.86 -15.00 8.88
CA LEU A 467 -7.70 -16.19 8.75
C LEU A 467 -7.45 -16.93 7.43
N LEU A 468 -7.31 -16.20 6.32
CA LEU A 468 -6.98 -16.80 5.02
C LEU A 468 -5.58 -17.39 5.00
N MET A 469 -4.60 -16.78 5.70
CA MET A 469 -3.27 -17.36 5.88
C MET A 469 -3.34 -18.61 6.76
N ALA A 470 -4.13 -18.59 7.84
CA ALA A 470 -4.35 -19.77 8.67
C ALA A 470 -5.02 -20.90 7.86
N ALA A 471 -6.01 -20.57 7.03
CA ALA A 471 -6.63 -21.52 6.10
C ALA A 471 -5.58 -22.14 5.17
N ASP A 472 -4.68 -21.34 4.61
CA ASP A 472 -3.60 -21.82 3.77
C ASP A 472 -2.67 -22.78 4.53
N VAL A 473 -2.28 -22.45 5.76
CA VAL A 473 -1.47 -23.29 6.64
C VAL A 473 -2.17 -24.62 6.92
N TYR A 474 -3.45 -24.61 7.30
CA TYR A 474 -4.21 -25.83 7.53
C TYR A 474 -4.30 -26.71 6.28
N ASN A 475 -4.48 -26.09 5.11
CA ASN A 475 -4.48 -26.80 3.83
C ASN A 475 -3.11 -27.45 3.54
N GLU A 476 -2.01 -26.74 3.79
CA GLU A 476 -0.66 -27.28 3.59
C GLU A 476 -0.34 -28.45 4.53
N LEU A 477 -0.91 -28.44 5.72
CA LEU A 477 -0.83 -29.53 6.69
C LEU A 477 -1.82 -30.70 6.42
N GLY A 478 -2.53 -30.67 5.27
CA GLY A 478 -3.48 -31.74 4.89
C GLY A 478 -4.84 -31.66 5.58
N GLN A 479 -5.13 -30.56 6.29
CA GLN A 479 -6.41 -30.33 6.96
C GLN A 479 -7.33 -29.46 6.10
N THR A 480 -7.58 -29.89 4.86
CA THR A 480 -8.26 -29.12 3.82
C THR A 480 -9.69 -28.70 4.21
N ASP A 481 -10.45 -29.55 4.89
CA ASP A 481 -11.80 -29.19 5.34
C ASP A 481 -11.79 -28.09 6.42
N LYS A 482 -10.78 -28.08 7.29
CA LYS A 482 -10.59 -26.99 8.26
C LYS A 482 -10.20 -25.69 7.55
N ALA A 483 -9.36 -25.77 6.53
CA ALA A 483 -9.01 -24.64 5.69
C ALA A 483 -10.24 -24.01 5.01
N ILE A 484 -11.10 -24.85 4.43
CA ILE A 484 -12.38 -24.42 3.84
C ILE A 484 -13.28 -23.75 4.89
N THR A 485 -13.34 -24.29 6.10
CA THR A 485 -14.13 -23.72 7.19
C THR A 485 -13.69 -22.28 7.52
N LEU A 486 -12.38 -22.07 7.69
CA LEU A 486 -11.81 -20.75 7.99
C LEU A 486 -12.02 -19.74 6.84
N ALA A 487 -11.82 -20.18 5.60
CA ALA A 487 -12.09 -19.33 4.43
C ALA A 487 -13.57 -18.94 4.35
N ASN A 488 -14.47 -19.88 4.63
CA ASN A 488 -15.92 -19.63 4.62
C ASN A 488 -16.37 -18.64 5.70
N GLU A 489 -15.64 -18.46 6.79
CA GLU A 489 -15.92 -17.37 7.75
C GLU A 489 -15.76 -16.00 7.07
N VAL A 490 -14.69 -15.81 6.29
CA VAL A 490 -14.46 -14.57 5.54
C VAL A 490 -15.52 -14.37 4.46
N LEU A 491 -15.86 -15.42 3.70
CA LEU A 491 -16.91 -15.37 2.68
C LEU A 491 -18.29 -15.06 3.29
N LYS A 492 -18.60 -15.64 4.44
CA LYS A 492 -19.83 -15.37 5.16
C LYS A 492 -19.94 -13.89 5.56
N ARG A 493 -18.87 -13.31 6.16
CA ARG A 493 -18.83 -11.90 6.50
C ARG A 493 -19.06 -11.02 5.27
N ALA A 494 -18.40 -11.35 4.14
CA ALA A 494 -18.59 -10.62 2.89
C ALA A 494 -20.06 -10.57 2.45
N ARG A 495 -20.75 -11.72 2.43
CA ARG A 495 -22.19 -11.78 2.10
C ARG A 495 -23.05 -10.95 3.06
N GLN A 496 -22.80 -11.08 4.35
CA GLN A 496 -23.56 -10.39 5.39
C GLN A 496 -23.38 -8.87 5.32
N SER A 497 -22.25 -8.39 4.81
CA SER A 497 -21.97 -6.95 4.64
C SER A 497 -23.00 -6.23 3.76
N GLY A 498 -23.60 -6.90 2.78
CA GLY A 498 -24.57 -6.33 1.86
C GLY A 498 -25.84 -7.17 1.71
N ASN A 499 -26.09 -8.13 2.59
CA ASN A 499 -27.23 -9.04 2.53
C ASN A 499 -27.33 -9.76 1.16
N ALA A 500 -26.18 -10.23 0.65
CA ALA A 500 -26.06 -10.84 -0.67
C ALA A 500 -26.00 -12.38 -0.61
N SER A 501 -26.17 -13.04 -1.75
CA SER A 501 -25.99 -14.50 -1.89
C SER A 501 -24.55 -14.91 -2.20
N GLN A 502 -23.72 -13.98 -2.68
CA GLN A 502 -22.32 -14.21 -3.03
C GLN A 502 -21.41 -13.40 -2.08
N PRO A 503 -20.17 -13.89 -1.85
CA PRO A 503 -19.58 -15.16 -2.30
C PRO A 503 -20.19 -16.37 -1.59
N ALA A 504 -20.51 -17.43 -2.33
CA ALA A 504 -21.03 -18.67 -1.74
C ALA A 504 -19.94 -19.44 -1.00
N ASP A 505 -20.31 -20.23 0.01
CA ASP A 505 -19.39 -21.08 0.74
C ASP A 505 -18.72 -22.12 -0.18
N TRP A 506 -17.44 -22.33 0.01
CA TRP A 506 -16.73 -23.42 -0.64
C TRP A 506 -17.17 -24.75 -0.04
N LYS A 507 -17.38 -25.73 -0.92
CA LYS A 507 -17.80 -27.07 -0.52
C LYS A 507 -16.60 -27.93 -0.13
N SER A 508 -16.82 -28.92 0.74
CA SER A 508 -15.85 -29.97 1.03
C SER A 508 -15.56 -30.85 -0.20
N GLY A 509 -14.46 -31.60 -0.17
CA GLY A 509 -14.06 -32.51 -1.24
C GLY A 509 -13.25 -31.86 -2.36
N LEU A 510 -12.81 -30.62 -2.19
CA LEU A 510 -11.81 -29.99 -3.05
C LEU A 510 -10.42 -30.58 -2.78
N SER A 511 -9.56 -30.65 -3.82
CA SER A 511 -8.17 -31.05 -3.62
C SER A 511 -7.37 -29.95 -2.89
N LYS A 512 -6.23 -30.33 -2.31
CA LYS A 512 -5.31 -29.39 -1.68
C LYS A 512 -4.89 -28.26 -2.62
N GLU A 513 -4.63 -28.57 -3.88
CA GLU A 513 -4.22 -27.62 -4.93
C GLU A 513 -5.36 -26.65 -5.26
N GLN A 514 -6.59 -27.17 -5.39
CA GLN A 514 -7.77 -26.34 -5.64
C GLN A 514 -8.02 -25.36 -4.49
N VAL A 515 -7.89 -25.82 -3.24
CA VAL A 515 -8.07 -24.94 -2.08
C VAL A 515 -6.95 -23.92 -1.97
N ARG A 516 -5.69 -24.30 -2.25
CA ARG A 516 -4.55 -23.38 -2.30
C ARG A 516 -4.78 -22.24 -3.30
N GLU A 517 -5.21 -22.58 -4.51
CA GLU A 517 -5.50 -21.59 -5.55
C GLU A 517 -6.68 -20.68 -5.14
N LYS A 518 -7.76 -21.25 -4.61
CA LYS A 518 -8.89 -20.47 -4.12
C LYS A 518 -8.51 -19.51 -3.00
N ILE A 519 -7.71 -19.95 -2.01
CA ILE A 519 -7.21 -19.07 -0.95
C ILE A 519 -6.33 -17.96 -1.51
N TYR A 520 -5.48 -18.27 -2.47
CA TYR A 520 -4.62 -17.29 -3.13
C TYR A 520 -5.43 -16.16 -3.77
N PHE A 521 -6.44 -16.49 -4.57
CA PHE A 521 -7.30 -15.50 -5.20
C PHE A 521 -8.23 -14.80 -4.19
N GLU A 522 -8.71 -15.51 -3.18
CA GLU A 522 -9.51 -14.90 -2.12
C GLU A 522 -8.73 -13.83 -1.35
N ARG A 523 -7.45 -14.07 -1.07
CA ARG A 523 -6.56 -13.07 -0.47
C ARG A 523 -6.34 -11.85 -1.37
N ILE A 524 -6.34 -12.04 -2.69
CA ILE A 524 -6.28 -10.94 -3.67
C ILE A 524 -7.59 -10.14 -3.62
N PHE A 525 -8.75 -10.78 -3.66
CA PHE A 525 -10.05 -10.09 -3.63
C PHE A 525 -10.26 -9.34 -2.31
N GLU A 526 -10.00 -10.01 -1.20
CA GLU A 526 -10.14 -9.42 0.14
C GLU A 526 -9.16 -8.27 0.35
N GLY A 527 -7.92 -8.37 -0.17
CA GLY A 527 -6.84 -7.41 0.01
C GLY A 527 -6.67 -6.37 -1.10
N ALA A 528 -7.47 -6.42 -2.19
CA ALA A 528 -7.32 -5.49 -3.31
C ALA A 528 -7.42 -4.03 -2.86
N GLY A 529 -6.44 -3.21 -3.23
CA GLY A 529 -6.34 -1.80 -2.83
C GLY A 529 -5.81 -1.57 -1.42
N GLU A 530 -5.28 -2.59 -0.75
CA GLU A 530 -4.58 -2.49 0.53
C GLU A 530 -3.07 -2.64 0.36
N PRO A 531 -2.25 -2.19 1.32
CA PRO A 531 -0.82 -2.50 1.33
C PRO A 531 -0.56 -4.01 1.23
N GLU A 532 0.60 -4.39 0.68
CA GLU A 532 1.06 -5.78 0.54
C GLU A 532 0.45 -6.60 -0.62
N MET A 533 -0.31 -5.99 -1.53
CA MET A 533 -0.79 -6.71 -2.73
C MET A 533 0.38 -7.31 -3.53
N TYR A 534 1.48 -6.57 -3.68
CA TYR A 534 2.69 -7.04 -4.34
C TYR A 534 3.20 -8.36 -3.72
N GLN A 535 3.36 -8.37 -2.41
CA GLN A 535 3.88 -9.51 -1.65
C GLN A 535 2.92 -10.70 -1.71
N LYS A 536 1.62 -10.46 -1.51
CA LYS A 536 0.58 -11.50 -1.56
C LYS A 536 0.60 -12.27 -2.87
N MET A 537 0.79 -11.57 -3.99
CA MET A 537 0.79 -12.19 -5.32
C MET A 537 2.05 -13.04 -5.59
N ARG A 538 3.19 -12.69 -4.99
CA ARG A 538 4.50 -13.29 -5.31
C ARG A 538 4.96 -14.37 -4.34
N LEU A 539 4.35 -14.40 -3.16
CA LEU A 539 4.78 -15.26 -2.07
C LEU A 539 4.78 -16.76 -2.42
N ARG A 540 3.86 -17.18 -3.29
CA ARG A 540 3.70 -18.57 -3.75
C ARG A 540 4.52 -18.90 -5.02
N GLY A 541 5.46 -18.04 -5.40
CA GLY A 541 6.34 -18.27 -6.55
C GLY A 541 5.69 -18.07 -7.91
N THR A 542 6.36 -18.53 -8.95
CA THR A 542 6.01 -18.25 -10.35
C THR A 542 4.72 -18.90 -10.81
N GLU A 543 4.35 -20.06 -10.27
CA GLU A 543 3.14 -20.78 -10.71
C GLU A 543 1.86 -19.98 -10.43
N LEU A 544 1.65 -19.54 -9.18
CA LEU A 544 0.46 -18.77 -8.84
C LEU A 544 0.56 -17.33 -9.30
N LEU A 545 1.77 -16.75 -9.39
CA LEU A 545 1.97 -15.44 -10.01
C LEU A 545 1.54 -15.45 -11.48
N LYS A 546 1.90 -16.50 -12.24
CA LYS A 546 1.45 -16.69 -13.62
C LYS A 546 -0.08 -16.68 -13.70
N LYS A 547 -0.77 -17.46 -12.87
CA LYS A 547 -2.25 -17.50 -12.84
C LYS A 547 -2.86 -16.12 -12.54
N ALA A 548 -2.26 -15.35 -11.63
CA ALA A 548 -2.72 -13.99 -11.37
C ALA A 548 -2.49 -13.05 -12.56
N PHE A 549 -1.37 -13.20 -13.24
CA PHE A 549 -1.08 -12.40 -14.45
C PHE A 549 -1.96 -12.82 -15.64
N GLU A 550 -2.32 -14.09 -15.77
CA GLU A 550 -3.27 -14.60 -16.77
C GLU A 550 -4.65 -13.95 -16.65
N VAL A 551 -5.06 -13.49 -15.46
CA VAL A 551 -6.28 -12.69 -15.31
C VAL A 551 -6.26 -11.43 -16.18
N ASN A 552 -5.09 -10.80 -16.36
CA ASN A 552 -4.95 -9.64 -17.24
C ASN A 552 -4.84 -10.01 -18.72
N ASN A 553 -4.56 -11.28 -19.05
CA ASN A 553 -4.51 -11.78 -20.42
C ASN A 553 -5.92 -12.23 -20.86
N GLY A 554 -6.36 -11.76 -22.00
CA GLY A 554 -7.62 -12.23 -22.61
C GLY A 554 -8.91 -11.57 -22.11
N HIS A 555 -8.89 -10.64 -21.19
CA HIS A 555 -10.03 -9.81 -20.92
C HIS A 555 -10.16 -8.73 -21.99
N GLY A 556 -10.85 -9.09 -23.07
CA GLY A 556 -10.96 -8.46 -24.39
C GLY A 556 -11.35 -7.00 -24.50
N ILE A 557 -11.35 -6.23 -23.43
CA ILE A 557 -11.59 -4.77 -23.47
C ILE A 557 -10.30 -4.01 -23.80
N ILE A 558 -9.19 -4.69 -23.87
CA ILE A 558 -7.87 -4.09 -23.99
C ILE A 558 -7.22 -4.38 -25.36
N GLN A 559 -7.87 -5.05 -26.26
CA GLN A 559 -7.31 -5.43 -27.55
C GLN A 559 -7.42 -4.34 -28.59
N GLU A 560 -6.40 -3.99 -29.26
CA GLU A 560 -6.32 -3.39 -30.59
C GLU A 560 -5.74 -1.98 -30.78
N SER A 561 -5.16 -1.24 -29.91
CA SER A 561 -4.67 0.06 -30.41
C SER A 561 -3.21 0.42 -30.20
N VAL A 562 -2.36 -0.52 -29.80
CA VAL A 562 -0.98 -0.17 -29.43
C VAL A 562 0.10 -0.68 -30.38
N ALA A 563 -0.25 -1.44 -31.37
CA ALA A 563 0.73 -1.87 -32.38
C ALA A 563 1.51 -0.70 -33.04
N ASN A 564 0.98 0.52 -32.98
CA ASN A 564 1.55 1.70 -33.64
C ASN A 564 2.07 2.80 -32.71
N ASN A 565 1.98 2.64 -31.38
CA ASN A 565 2.52 3.63 -30.47
C ASN A 565 3.20 2.97 -29.25
N PRO A 566 4.49 2.65 -29.34
CA PRO A 566 5.26 2.02 -28.27
C PRO A 566 5.37 2.90 -27.00
N LYS A 567 5.04 4.18 -27.09
CA LYS A 567 4.96 5.12 -25.97
C LYS A 567 3.52 5.53 -25.66
N GLY A 568 2.54 4.96 -26.32
CA GLY A 568 1.13 5.34 -26.18
C GLY A 568 0.47 4.70 -24.97
N ASN A 569 -0.51 5.40 -24.44
CA ASN A 569 -1.33 5.09 -23.27
C ASN A 569 -2.22 3.84 -23.40
N GLY A 570 -1.92 2.93 -24.31
CA GLY A 570 -2.76 1.79 -24.57
C GLY A 570 -2.11 0.51 -24.08
N ASN A 571 -2.89 -0.31 -23.49
CA ASN A 571 -2.75 -1.75 -23.48
C ASN A 571 -1.49 -2.38 -22.87
N TRP A 572 -1.10 -1.88 -21.70
CA TRP A 572 -0.07 -2.52 -20.90
C TRP A 572 -0.41 -4.00 -20.62
N GLY A 573 -1.68 -4.32 -20.43
CA GLY A 573 -2.14 -5.68 -20.17
C GLY A 573 -1.68 -6.67 -21.25
N GLU A 574 -1.92 -6.39 -22.53
CA GLU A 574 -1.51 -7.29 -23.62
C GLU A 574 -0.01 -7.29 -23.90
N ARG A 575 0.64 -6.13 -23.79
CA ARG A 575 2.09 -6.07 -24.01
C ARG A 575 2.86 -6.87 -22.97
N ILE A 576 2.38 -6.89 -21.75
CA ILE A 576 3.09 -7.46 -20.60
C ILE A 576 2.57 -8.85 -20.30
N PHE A 577 1.26 -9.01 -20.24
CA PHE A 577 0.61 -10.26 -19.86
C PHE A 577 0.17 -11.10 -21.05
N ASN A 578 0.93 -11.04 -22.16
CA ASN A 578 0.71 -11.87 -23.33
C ASN A 578 1.24 -13.30 -23.12
N ASP A 579 0.80 -14.23 -23.97
CA ASP A 579 1.20 -15.63 -23.89
C ASP A 579 2.72 -15.85 -23.98
N GLY A 580 3.45 -15.00 -24.70
CA GLY A 580 4.90 -15.06 -24.80
C GLY A 580 5.56 -14.85 -23.44
N ASN A 581 5.24 -13.73 -22.78
CA ASN A 581 5.78 -13.39 -21.47
C ASN A 581 5.28 -14.34 -20.37
N LEU A 582 4.00 -14.71 -20.40
CA LEU A 582 3.42 -15.62 -19.40
C LEU A 582 3.99 -17.04 -19.48
N ASN A 583 4.50 -17.45 -20.64
CA ASN A 583 5.19 -18.73 -20.83
C ASN A 583 6.72 -18.61 -20.73
N ASP A 584 7.26 -17.40 -20.55
CA ASP A 584 8.67 -17.17 -20.29
C ASP A 584 8.96 -17.22 -18.79
N GLU A 585 9.64 -18.28 -18.36
CA GLU A 585 10.03 -18.44 -16.94
C GLU A 585 10.96 -17.33 -16.47
N ASN A 586 11.77 -16.74 -17.36
CA ASN A 586 12.66 -15.64 -17.01
C ASN A 586 11.87 -14.36 -16.70
N PHE A 587 10.83 -14.08 -17.48
CA PHE A 587 9.90 -12.98 -17.17
C PHE A 587 9.24 -13.16 -15.80
N LEU A 588 8.74 -14.36 -15.52
CA LEU A 588 8.09 -14.65 -14.23
C LEU A 588 9.08 -14.55 -13.06
N LYS A 589 10.31 -15.10 -13.21
CA LYS A 589 11.36 -15.00 -12.17
C LYS A 589 11.79 -13.56 -11.91
N LYS A 590 11.99 -12.75 -12.98
CA LYS A 590 12.31 -11.33 -12.85
C LYS A 590 11.26 -10.61 -11.99
N ASN A 591 10.00 -10.97 -12.16
CA ASN A 591 8.88 -10.30 -11.50
C ASN A 591 8.56 -10.82 -10.09
N LEU A 592 9.36 -11.73 -9.53
CA LEU A 592 9.19 -12.16 -8.12
C LEU A 592 9.72 -11.14 -7.13
N LEU A 593 10.82 -10.44 -7.45
CA LEU A 593 11.48 -9.49 -6.58
C LEU A 593 11.73 -8.18 -7.32
N LEU A 594 11.72 -7.08 -6.58
CA LEU A 594 12.17 -5.79 -7.10
C LEU A 594 13.70 -5.71 -7.12
N PRO A 595 14.25 -4.86 -8.01
CA PRO A 595 15.69 -4.62 -8.01
C PRO A 595 16.13 -3.82 -6.78
N VAL A 596 17.34 -4.09 -6.30
CA VAL A 596 18.04 -3.16 -5.41
C VAL A 596 18.25 -1.85 -6.18
N PRO A 597 17.90 -0.69 -5.61
CA PRO A 597 18.00 0.57 -6.31
C PRO A 597 19.43 0.93 -6.70
N LYS A 598 19.58 1.56 -7.87
CA LYS A 598 20.87 2.05 -8.37
C LYS A 598 21.63 2.88 -7.34
N ASP A 599 20.94 3.79 -6.67
CA ASP A 599 21.53 4.67 -5.66
C ASP A 599 22.18 3.91 -4.48
N GLU A 600 21.60 2.77 -4.08
CA GLU A 600 22.21 1.92 -3.05
C GLU A 600 23.50 1.29 -3.59
N ILE A 601 23.47 0.76 -4.81
CA ILE A 601 24.65 0.14 -5.43
C ILE A 601 25.78 1.17 -5.61
N ASP A 602 25.46 2.36 -6.10
CA ASP A 602 26.45 3.43 -6.33
C ASP A 602 27.09 3.97 -5.04
N THR A 603 26.37 3.93 -3.92
CA THR A 603 26.85 4.51 -2.64
C THR A 603 27.39 3.47 -1.67
N ASN A 604 27.03 2.21 -1.83
CA ASN A 604 27.47 1.11 -0.98
C ASN A 604 28.60 0.32 -1.67
N SER A 605 29.84 0.62 -1.31
CA SER A 605 31.04 0.02 -1.92
C SER A 605 31.18 -1.50 -1.72
N ALA A 606 30.30 -2.12 -0.94
CA ALA A 606 30.23 -3.57 -0.77
C ALA A 606 29.26 -4.24 -1.76
N LEU A 607 28.62 -3.48 -2.65
CA LEU A 607 27.69 -3.97 -3.66
C LEU A 607 28.22 -3.74 -5.07
N ASP A 608 27.91 -4.66 -5.96
CA ASP A 608 28.12 -4.55 -7.40
C ASP A 608 26.79 -4.73 -8.15
N TYR A 609 26.71 -4.23 -9.38
CA TYR A 609 25.53 -4.40 -10.22
C TYR A 609 25.20 -5.86 -10.49
N SER A 610 26.21 -6.74 -10.56
CA SER A 610 26.03 -8.18 -10.70
C SER A 610 25.38 -8.85 -9.49
N ASP A 611 25.38 -8.20 -8.31
CA ASP A 611 24.72 -8.68 -7.10
C ASP A 611 23.20 -8.44 -7.10
N ASN A 612 22.66 -7.74 -8.10
CA ASN A 612 21.24 -7.40 -8.14
C ASN A 612 20.37 -8.64 -8.39
N ASN A 613 19.08 -8.48 -8.20
CA ASN A 613 18.11 -9.55 -8.39
C ASN A 613 18.03 -9.98 -9.86
N TYR A 614 17.57 -11.22 -10.07
CA TYR A 614 17.47 -11.81 -11.40
C TYR A 614 16.76 -10.88 -12.40
N GLY A 615 17.39 -10.68 -13.57
CA GLY A 615 16.88 -9.80 -14.63
C GLY A 615 17.20 -8.31 -14.48
N TYR A 616 18.00 -7.93 -13.47
CA TYR A 616 18.41 -6.56 -13.18
C TYR A 616 19.94 -6.39 -13.03
N THR A 617 20.70 -7.35 -13.50
CA THR A 617 22.16 -7.40 -13.33
C THR A 617 22.95 -6.66 -14.43
N ASN A 618 22.26 -5.94 -15.32
CA ASN A 618 22.88 -5.21 -16.42
C ASN A 618 22.59 -3.72 -16.34
#